data_c4a67160c39bad4a5d8091818afc6504
#
_entry.id   c4a67160c39bad4a5d8091818afc6504
#
_cell.length_a   1.000
_cell.length_b   1.000
_cell.length_c   1.000
_cell.angle_alpha   90.00
_cell.angle_beta   90.00
_cell.angle_gamma   90.00
#
_symmetry.space_group_name_H-M   'P 1'
#
loop_
_entity.id
_entity.type
_entity.pdbx_description
1 polymer ?
#
loop_
_entity_poly.entity_id
_entity_poly.type
_entity_poly.pdbx_seq_one_letter_code
_entity_poly.pdbx_strand_id
1 'polypeptide(L)'
;MSKKTPLLCAHKNFVLLLKKLKIKDRNRIIKQAAREQLNCISEIFSNFLKKHLTLNNKIVKKLRNYREDIRAVARKKTPLHKKRLILTSRRGGNILSAILPIAASLIGKLFG
;
A
#
# COMPACT_ATOMS: atom_id res chain seq x y z
N MET A 1 12.10 -21.32 10.01
CA MET A 1 11.50 -20.39 10.65
C MET A 1 10.18 -20.28 10.21
N SER A 2 9.52 -20.10 11.04
CA SER A 2 8.30 -19.91 10.62
C SER A 2 8.33 -18.77 9.81
N LYS A 3 7.64 -18.79 8.85
CA LYS A 3 7.44 -17.71 8.18
C LYS A 3 6.79 -16.76 8.96
N LYS A 4 7.26 -15.60 8.98
CA LYS A 4 6.57 -14.57 9.56
C LYS A 4 5.31 -14.41 8.86
N THR A 5 4.27 -14.16 9.56
CA THR A 5 3.02 -13.75 8.97
C THR A 5 3.27 -12.41 8.33
N PRO A 6 3.08 -12.28 7.03
CA PRO A 6 3.28 -11.00 6.37
C PRO A 6 2.40 -9.93 7.00
N LEU A 7 2.87 -8.70 7.03
CA LEU A 7 2.07 -7.59 7.56
C LEU A 7 0.75 -7.47 6.82
N LEU A 8 0.72 -7.81 5.55
CA LEU A 8 -0.51 -7.79 4.78
C LEU A 8 -1.54 -8.72 5.40
N CYS A 9 -1.12 -9.90 5.86
CA CYS A 9 -2.02 -10.85 6.51
C CYS A 9 -2.49 -10.34 7.86
N ALA A 10 -1.57 -9.76 8.63
CA ALA A 10 -1.90 -9.27 9.97
C ALA A 10 -2.86 -8.09 9.92
N HIS A 11 -2.80 -7.28 8.87
CA HIS A 11 -3.63 -6.08 8.77
C HIS A 11 -4.58 -6.11 7.59
N LYS A 12 -5.07 -7.30 7.25
CA LYS A 12 -5.95 -7.43 6.09
C LYS A 12 -7.19 -6.55 6.18
N ASN A 13 -7.76 -6.42 7.36
CA ASN A 13 -8.96 -5.59 7.52
C ASN A 13 -8.67 -4.12 7.28
N PHE A 14 -7.47 -3.67 7.67
CA PHE A 14 -7.05 -2.30 7.41
C PHE A 14 -6.94 -2.04 5.91
N VAL A 15 -6.33 -2.97 5.18
CA VAL A 15 -6.18 -2.83 3.72
C VAL A 15 -7.54 -2.83 3.04
N LEU A 16 -8.44 -3.73 3.46
CA LEU A 16 -9.78 -3.80 2.87
C LEU A 16 -10.58 -2.54 3.17
N LEU A 17 -10.41 -1.98 4.35
CA LEU A 17 -11.06 -0.73 4.71
C LEU A 17 -10.57 0.40 3.81
N LEU A 18 -9.26 0.52 3.64
CA LEU A 18 -8.71 1.58 2.80
C LEU A 18 -9.23 1.48 1.37
N LYS A 19 -9.39 0.26 0.86
CA LYS A 19 -9.91 0.07 -0.48
C LYS A 19 -11.33 0.59 -0.62
N LYS A 20 -12.15 0.43 0.42
CA LYS A 20 -13.54 0.83 0.37
C LYS A 20 -13.76 2.32 0.54
N LEU A 21 -12.82 3.02 1.12
CA LEU A 21 -13.00 4.43 1.44
C LEU A 21 -12.70 5.34 0.25
N LYS A 22 -13.40 6.48 0.26
CA LYS A 22 -13.09 7.54 -0.70
C LYS A 22 -11.78 8.18 -0.27
N ILE A 23 -11.12 8.85 -1.19
CA ILE A 23 -9.80 9.44 -0.94
C ILE A 23 -9.78 10.31 0.32
N LYS A 24 -10.78 11.13 0.52
CA LYS A 24 -10.83 12.02 1.68
C LYS A 24 -10.82 11.24 3.00
N ASP A 25 -11.66 10.22 3.09
CA ASP A 25 -11.75 9.42 4.31
C ASP A 25 -10.52 8.55 4.49
N ARG A 26 -10.00 8.02 3.39
CA ARG A 26 -8.77 7.23 3.42
C ARG A 26 -7.60 8.05 3.95
N ASN A 27 -7.49 9.30 3.48
CA ASN A 27 -6.41 10.17 3.95
C ASN A 27 -6.51 10.42 5.45
N ARG A 28 -7.74 10.56 5.96
CA ARG A 28 -7.93 10.77 7.39
C ARG A 28 -7.44 9.56 8.18
N ILE A 29 -7.76 8.37 7.70
CA ILE A 29 -7.32 7.12 8.36
C ILE A 29 -5.80 7.00 8.31
N ILE A 30 -5.19 7.30 7.16
CA ILE A 30 -3.74 7.19 7.02
C ILE A 30 -3.01 8.17 7.95
N LYS A 31 -3.54 9.37 8.12
CA LYS A 31 -2.91 10.35 9.00
C LYS A 31 -2.86 9.87 10.44
N GLN A 32 -3.79 9.02 10.85
CA GLN A 32 -3.87 8.52 12.20
C GLN A 32 -3.38 7.08 12.34
N ALA A 33 -2.90 6.50 11.26
CA ALA A 33 -2.52 5.10 11.27
C ALA A 33 -1.30 4.83 12.17
N ALA A 34 -1.31 3.67 12.82
CA ALA A 34 -0.20 3.24 13.64
C ALA A 34 0.99 2.83 12.77
N ARG A 35 2.16 2.75 13.40
CA ARG A 35 3.38 2.35 12.69
C ARG A 35 3.20 1.03 11.94
N GLU A 36 2.61 0.05 12.59
CA GLU A 36 2.43 -1.27 11.97
C GLU A 36 1.54 -1.21 10.74
N GLN A 37 0.53 -0.36 10.78
CA GLN A 37 -0.38 -0.18 9.65
C GLN A 37 0.34 0.48 8.47
N LEU A 38 1.18 1.46 8.76
CA LEU A 38 1.97 2.11 7.71
C LEU A 38 3.01 1.15 7.15
N ASN A 39 3.59 0.31 8.02
CA ASN A 39 4.54 -0.70 7.56
C ASN A 39 3.86 -1.71 6.64
N CYS A 40 2.59 -2.01 6.88
CA CYS A 40 1.83 -2.87 5.99
C CYS A 40 1.73 -2.27 4.60
N ILE A 41 1.44 -0.98 4.51
CA ILE A 41 1.38 -0.29 3.22
C ILE A 41 2.76 -0.30 2.56
N SER A 42 3.82 -0.08 3.35
CA SER A 42 5.18 -0.11 2.83
C SER A 42 5.51 -1.48 2.24
N GLU A 43 5.04 -2.55 2.89
CA GLU A 43 5.28 -3.89 2.40
C GLU A 43 4.55 -4.15 1.08
N ILE A 44 3.33 -3.64 0.95
CA ILE A 44 2.59 -3.74 -0.30
C ILE A 44 3.36 -3.05 -1.43
N PHE A 45 3.86 -1.86 -1.16
CA PHE A 45 4.62 -1.10 -2.15
C PHE A 45 5.93 -1.80 -2.50
N SER A 46 6.59 -2.38 -1.49
CA SER A 46 7.82 -3.14 -1.70
C SER A 46 7.57 -4.36 -2.60
N ASN A 47 6.45 -5.06 -2.36
CA ASN A 47 6.10 -6.22 -3.17
C ASN A 47 5.80 -5.82 -4.61
N PHE A 48 5.22 -4.64 -4.80
CA PHE A 48 5.00 -4.13 -6.15
C PHE A 48 6.34 -3.91 -6.86
N LEU A 49 7.29 -3.28 -6.16
CA LEU A 49 8.61 -3.02 -6.75
C LEU A 49 9.36 -4.31 -7.06
N LYS A 50 9.16 -5.35 -6.26
CA LYS A 50 9.81 -6.63 -6.47
C LYS A 50 9.02 -7.52 -7.43
N LYS A 51 7.93 -6.99 -7.97
CA LYS A 51 7.09 -7.72 -8.90
C LYS A 51 6.45 -8.97 -8.30
N HIS A 52 6.23 -8.94 -6.99
CA HIS A 52 5.54 -10.04 -6.33
C HIS A 52 4.02 -9.95 -6.46
N LEU A 53 3.52 -8.82 -6.96
CA LEU A 53 2.11 -8.65 -7.23
C LEU A 53 1.89 -8.81 -8.73
N THR A 54 0.82 -9.51 -9.09
CA THR A 54 0.48 -9.68 -10.50
C THR A 54 -0.26 -8.44 -10.98
N LEU A 55 0.37 -7.68 -11.85
CA LEU A 55 -0.22 -6.46 -12.38
C LEU A 55 -0.33 -6.54 -13.88
N ASN A 56 -1.38 -5.93 -14.44
CA ASN A 56 -1.46 -5.84 -15.87
C ASN A 56 -0.61 -4.65 -16.36
N ASN A 57 -0.31 -4.65 -17.64
CA ASN A 57 0.57 -3.62 -18.21
C ASN A 57 0.03 -2.21 -18.09
N LYS A 58 -1.29 -2.08 -18.08
CA LYS A 58 -1.91 -0.78 -17.95
C LYS A 58 -1.56 -0.14 -16.63
N ILE A 59 -1.66 -0.91 -15.54
CA ILE A 59 -1.37 -0.42 -14.20
C ILE A 59 0.11 -0.12 -14.05
N VAL A 60 0.98 -0.99 -14.59
CA VAL A 60 2.42 -0.78 -14.54
C VAL A 60 2.78 0.56 -15.21
N LYS A 61 2.21 0.81 -16.39
CA LYS A 61 2.47 2.06 -17.10
C LYS A 61 1.97 3.26 -16.32
N LYS A 62 0.79 3.14 -15.74
CA LYS A 62 0.21 4.23 -14.97
C LYS A 62 1.06 4.58 -13.76
N LEU A 63 1.63 3.58 -13.10
CA LEU A 63 2.43 3.79 -11.90
C LEU A 63 3.88 4.17 -12.17
N ARG A 64 4.32 4.07 -13.42
CA ARG A 64 5.70 4.39 -13.75
C ARG A 64 6.09 5.81 -13.35
N ASN A 65 5.17 6.76 -13.50
CA ASN A 65 5.44 8.15 -13.16
C ASN A 65 5.52 8.39 -11.65
N TYR A 66 5.13 7.41 -10.85
CA TYR A 66 5.13 7.54 -9.40
C TYR A 66 6.20 6.68 -8.74
N ARG A 67 7.16 6.21 -9.53
CA ARG A 67 8.18 5.29 -9.03
C ARG A 67 8.93 5.81 -7.80
N GLU A 68 9.29 7.09 -7.80
CA GLU A 68 10.03 7.65 -6.68
C GLU A 68 9.20 7.66 -5.40
N ASP A 69 7.92 8.01 -5.51
CA ASP A 69 7.04 8.02 -4.35
C ASP A 69 6.83 6.60 -3.82
N ILE A 70 6.67 5.64 -4.72
CA ILE A 70 6.49 4.24 -4.33
C ILE A 70 7.74 3.74 -3.60
N ARG A 71 8.91 4.06 -4.12
CA ARG A 71 10.17 3.67 -3.48
C ARG A 71 10.31 4.30 -2.10
N ALA A 72 9.95 5.57 -1.97
CA ALA A 72 10.06 6.25 -0.69
C ALA A 72 9.18 5.60 0.37
N VAL A 73 7.95 5.23 0.01
CA VAL A 73 7.06 4.58 0.95
C VAL A 73 7.52 3.16 1.26
N ALA A 74 8.10 2.47 0.29
CA ALA A 74 8.57 1.09 0.47
C ALA A 74 9.79 1.00 1.39
N ARG A 75 10.61 2.04 1.45
CA ARG A 75 11.83 2.00 2.24
C ARG A 75 11.55 2.04 3.73
N LYS A 76 12.20 1.15 4.47
CA LYS A 76 12.04 1.14 5.93
C LYS A 76 12.60 2.38 6.58
N LYS A 77 13.64 2.97 5.98
CA LYS A 77 14.29 4.15 6.56
C LYS A 77 13.51 5.44 6.40
N THR A 78 12.55 5.48 5.52
CA THR A 78 11.76 6.69 5.35
C THR A 78 10.95 6.96 6.60
N PRO A 79 11.05 8.15 7.20
CA PRO A 79 10.30 8.46 8.42
C PRO A 79 8.80 8.34 8.21
N LEU A 80 8.09 7.94 9.25
CA LEU A 80 6.64 7.74 9.16
C LEU A 80 5.88 8.98 8.74
N HIS A 81 6.28 10.16 9.26
CA HIS A 81 5.60 11.39 8.89
C HIS A 81 5.72 11.66 7.39
N LYS A 82 6.86 11.30 6.82
CA LYS A 82 7.08 11.50 5.41
C LYS A 82 6.24 10.54 4.59
N LYS A 83 6.13 9.29 5.06
CA LYS A 83 5.26 8.32 4.40
C LYS A 83 3.80 8.80 4.41
N ARG A 84 3.35 9.35 5.54
CA ARG A 84 2.00 9.87 5.64
C ARG A 84 1.77 11.02 4.65
N LEU A 85 2.75 11.91 4.53
CA LEU A 85 2.63 13.02 3.60
C LEU A 85 2.51 12.53 2.16
N ILE A 86 3.35 11.56 1.79
CA ILE A 86 3.29 11.01 0.43
C ILE A 86 1.95 10.33 0.18
N LEU A 87 1.53 9.48 1.11
CA LEU A 87 0.31 8.69 0.93
C LEU A 87 -0.96 9.53 0.92
N THR A 88 -0.96 10.67 1.59
CA THR A 88 -2.12 11.54 1.64
C THR A 88 -2.06 12.66 0.61
N SER A 89 -1.00 12.69 -0.20
CA SER A 89 -0.89 13.65 -1.28
C SER A 89 -1.74 13.17 -2.45
N ARG A 90 -1.94 14.04 -3.43
CA ARG A 90 -2.69 13.68 -4.63
C ARG A 90 -2.03 12.51 -5.36
N ARG A 91 -0.69 12.54 -5.45
CA ARG A 91 0.05 11.47 -6.13
C ARG A 91 -0.10 10.16 -5.35
N GLY A 92 0.03 10.21 -4.03
CA GLY A 92 -0.14 9.03 -3.20
C GLY A 92 -1.55 8.46 -3.30
N GLY A 93 -2.55 9.33 -3.39
CA GLY A 93 -3.92 8.90 -3.58
C GLY A 93 -4.11 8.14 -4.89
N ASN A 94 -3.47 8.61 -5.95
CA ASN A 94 -3.54 7.92 -7.24
C ASN A 94 -2.85 6.56 -7.18
N ILE A 95 -1.71 6.48 -6.50
CA ILE A 95 -0.99 5.22 -6.33
C ILE A 95 -1.85 4.22 -5.57
N LEU A 96 -2.41 4.64 -4.44
CA LEU A 96 -3.24 3.76 -3.61
C LEU A 96 -4.47 3.29 -4.36
N SER A 97 -5.10 4.17 -5.12
CA SER A 97 -6.29 3.80 -5.89
C SER A 97 -5.99 2.71 -6.92
N ALA A 98 -4.76 2.66 -7.41
CA ALA A 98 -4.34 1.63 -8.37
C ALA A 98 -3.89 0.34 -7.67
N ILE A 99 -3.19 0.45 -6.54
CA ILE A 99 -2.60 -0.72 -5.88
C ILE A 99 -3.55 -1.42 -4.90
N LEU A 100 -4.39 -0.68 -4.18
CA LEU A 100 -5.26 -1.28 -3.16
C LEU A 100 -6.19 -2.37 -3.69
N PRO A 101 -6.83 -2.22 -4.85
CA PRO A 101 -7.67 -3.30 -5.36
C PRO A 101 -6.91 -4.59 -5.60
N ILE A 102 -5.64 -4.47 -6.02
CA ILE A 102 -4.80 -5.63 -6.29
C ILE A 102 -4.41 -6.29 -4.97
N ALA A 103 -4.04 -5.49 -3.97
CA ALA A 103 -3.71 -6.01 -2.65
C ALA A 103 -4.91 -6.70 -2.02
N ALA A 104 -6.10 -6.13 -2.18
CA ALA A 104 -7.33 -6.73 -1.66
C ALA A 104 -7.64 -8.06 -2.34
N SER A 105 -7.40 -8.13 -3.65
CA SER A 105 -7.60 -9.36 -4.39
C SER A 105 -6.63 -10.45 -3.92
N LEU A 106 -5.39 -10.06 -3.64
CA LEU A 106 -4.39 -11.00 -3.13
C LEU A 106 -4.81 -11.54 -1.77
N ILE A 107 -5.32 -10.67 -0.90
CA ILE A 107 -5.83 -11.09 0.40
C ILE A 107 -6.95 -12.11 0.23
N GLY A 108 -7.86 -11.87 -0.71
CA GLY A 108 -8.94 -12.79 -0.98
C GLY A 108 -8.44 -14.16 -1.39
N LYS A 109 -7.38 -14.22 -2.19
CA LYS A 109 -6.82 -15.48 -2.63
C LYS A 109 -6.13 -16.21 -1.50
N LEU A 110 -5.52 -15.48 -0.57
CA LEU A 110 -4.78 -16.10 0.53
C LEU A 110 -5.69 -16.54 1.68
N PHE A 111 -6.78 -15.84 1.90
CA PHE A 111 -7.64 -16.10 3.03
C PHE A 111 -9.08 -16.41 2.69
N GLY A 112 -9.40 -16.32 1.46
CA GLY A 112 -10.75 -16.54 1.01
C GLY A 112 -11.02 -17.93 0.72
#